data_4455aa6c1dcc33f9d655999d9b43becd
#
_entry.id   4455aa6c1dcc33f9d655999d9b43becd
#
_cell.length_a   1.000
_cell.length_b   1.000
_cell.length_c   1.000
_cell.angle_alpha   90.00
_cell.angle_beta   90.00
_cell.angle_gamma   90.00
#
_symmetry.space_group_name_H-M   'P 1'
#
loop_
_entity.id
_entity.type
_entity.pdbx_description
1 polymer ?
#
loop_
_entity_poly.entity_id
_entity_poly.type
_entity_poly.pdbx_seq_one_letter_code
_entity_poly.pdbx_strand_id
1 'polypeptide(L)'
;MQDRRRGLVRRALEIILLDSDLNVRILTRSPLAEQDFDLYQQFGTRLLFGMSIPTLDDSLSQIYEPNAPGPQAKLRTLERAVAAGIHVYVAMAPTLPDEGEAALRKTMETLAAFNPVSIFHEPINLRAENVARIEAKARELGRTVNSSVFQSRESWRGYAFTQFALVDKIAQEMNLADGVLHQWPDKTLASKPGFMRMKAMQAERDLGSSFSTQLRKAASDEWSTSVLPWLQYWHNPKERVSNWPSSDGRQNHQNNQPAPKR
;
A
#
# COMPACT_ATOMS: atom_id res chain seq x y z
N MET A 1 15.07 -12.18 7.74
CA MET A 1 15.95 -13.08 8.52
C MET A 1 17.03 -12.35 9.34
N GLN A 2 17.63 -11.28 8.84
CA GLN A 2 18.63 -10.50 9.59
C GLN A 2 18.05 -9.73 10.78
N ASP A 3 16.85 -9.20 10.66
CA ASP A 3 16.23 -8.41 11.74
C ASP A 3 15.90 -9.27 12.98
N ARG A 4 15.47 -10.52 12.80
CA ARG A 4 15.19 -11.43 13.92
C ARG A 4 16.39 -11.60 14.87
N ARG A 5 17.62 -11.46 14.35
CA ARG A 5 18.85 -11.59 15.16
C ARG A 5 19.31 -10.28 15.78
N ARG A 6 18.96 -9.16 15.15
CA ARG A 6 19.46 -7.83 15.52
C ARG A 6 18.43 -6.96 16.21
N GLY A 7 17.13 -7.26 16.06
CA GLY A 7 16.02 -6.48 16.61
C GLY A 7 16.02 -5.01 16.18
N LEU A 8 16.54 -4.73 14.99
CA LEU A 8 16.75 -3.34 14.54
C LEU A 8 15.43 -2.60 14.35
N VAL A 9 14.41 -3.28 13.80
CA VAL A 9 13.09 -2.68 13.59
C VAL A 9 12.47 -2.35 14.93
N ARG A 10 12.44 -3.31 15.86
CA ARG A 10 11.91 -3.10 17.21
C ARG A 10 12.60 -1.93 17.91
N ARG A 11 13.93 -1.91 17.92
CA ARG A 11 14.70 -0.85 18.57
C ARG A 11 14.43 0.52 17.94
N ALA A 12 14.34 0.61 16.61
CA ALA A 12 13.99 1.85 15.93
C ALA A 12 12.59 2.35 16.32
N LEU A 13 11.63 1.43 16.40
CA LEU A 13 10.27 1.74 16.81
C LEU A 13 10.19 2.19 18.26
N GLU A 14 10.94 1.54 19.18
CA GLU A 14 11.02 1.95 20.59
C GLU A 14 11.54 3.40 20.72
N ILE A 15 12.58 3.76 19.97
CA ILE A 15 13.11 5.13 19.94
C ILE A 15 12.05 6.09 19.40
N ILE A 16 11.39 5.78 18.29
CA ILE A 16 10.34 6.61 17.70
C ILE A 16 9.18 6.80 18.68
N LEU A 17 8.78 5.74 19.38
CA LEU A 17 7.69 5.80 20.34
C LEU A 17 7.98 6.70 21.51
N LEU A 18 9.22 6.62 22.07
CA LEU A 18 9.62 7.33 23.28
C LEU A 18 10.09 8.77 23.03
N ASP A 19 10.77 9.00 21.92
CA ASP A 19 11.50 10.24 21.69
C ASP A 19 10.86 11.12 20.58
N SER A 20 9.69 10.74 20.05
CA SER A 20 9.04 11.52 19.00
C SER A 20 7.51 11.31 18.91
N ASP A 21 6.84 12.25 18.25
CA ASP A 21 5.43 12.15 17.87
C ASP A 21 5.23 11.66 16.42
N LEU A 22 6.24 11.06 15.82
CA LEU A 22 6.16 10.61 14.44
C LEU A 22 5.11 9.51 14.28
N ASN A 23 4.36 9.62 13.20
CA ASN A 23 3.51 8.54 12.75
C ASN A 23 4.33 7.47 12.04
N VAL A 24 4.00 6.20 12.23
CA VAL A 24 4.74 5.07 11.68
C VAL A 24 3.88 4.27 10.71
N ARG A 25 4.39 4.02 9.51
CA ARG A 25 3.79 3.10 8.56
C ARG A 25 4.74 1.95 8.27
N ILE A 26 4.29 0.74 8.56
CA ILE A 26 5.02 -0.50 8.29
C ILE A 26 4.38 -1.18 7.09
N LEU A 27 5.19 -1.63 6.13
CA LEU A 27 4.76 -2.54 5.07
C LEU A 27 5.70 -3.73 5.03
N THR A 28 5.14 -4.93 5.11
CA THR A 28 5.92 -6.16 5.13
C THR A 28 5.24 -7.28 4.32
N ARG A 29 6.01 -8.34 4.02
CA ARG A 29 5.54 -9.64 3.54
C ARG A 29 5.76 -10.74 4.56
N SER A 30 6.33 -10.40 5.73
CA SER A 30 6.82 -11.36 6.70
C SER A 30 5.92 -11.46 7.93
N PRO A 31 5.46 -12.66 8.29
CA PRO A 31 4.79 -12.91 9.57
C PRO A 31 5.66 -12.61 10.80
N LEU A 32 6.97 -12.44 10.63
CA LEU A 32 7.86 -12.07 11.74
C LEU A 32 7.50 -10.72 12.38
N ALA A 33 6.72 -9.88 11.69
CA ALA A 33 6.21 -8.63 12.25
C ALA A 33 5.32 -8.85 13.49
N GLU A 34 4.72 -10.04 13.65
CA GLU A 34 3.87 -10.40 14.80
C GLU A 34 4.63 -10.31 16.13
N GLN A 35 5.95 -10.49 16.11
CA GLN A 35 6.79 -10.41 17.32
C GLN A 35 6.78 -9.00 17.96
N ASP A 36 6.38 -7.98 17.23
CA ASP A 36 6.40 -6.58 17.65
C ASP A 36 4.99 -5.99 17.78
N PHE A 37 3.93 -6.81 17.75
CA PHE A 37 2.54 -6.34 17.85
C PHE A 37 2.25 -5.67 19.20
N ASP A 38 2.89 -6.13 20.27
CA ASP A 38 2.86 -5.50 21.58
C ASP A 38 3.35 -4.05 21.55
N LEU A 39 4.38 -3.80 20.75
CA LEU A 39 4.91 -2.46 20.53
C LEU A 39 4.02 -1.64 19.58
N TYR A 40 3.48 -2.26 18.52
CA TYR A 40 2.58 -1.58 17.58
C TYR A 40 1.31 -1.05 18.27
N GLN A 41 0.76 -1.82 19.21
CA GLN A 41 -0.39 -1.40 20.02
C GLN A 41 -0.10 -0.13 20.83
N GLN A 42 1.11 0.05 21.34
CA GLN A 42 1.49 1.22 22.11
C GLN A 42 1.52 2.51 21.29
N PHE A 43 1.71 2.42 19.99
CA PHE A 43 1.57 3.59 19.09
C PHE A 43 0.12 4.04 18.92
N GLY A 44 -0.86 3.16 19.16
CA GLY A 44 -2.27 3.46 18.92
C GLY A 44 -2.52 3.92 17.49
N THR A 45 -3.14 5.10 17.35
CA THR A 45 -3.45 5.69 16.04
C THR A 45 -2.25 6.22 15.27
N ARG A 46 -1.08 6.29 15.91
CA ARG A 46 0.17 6.71 15.23
C ARG A 46 0.81 5.61 14.39
N LEU A 47 0.28 4.37 14.40
CA LEU A 47 0.84 3.29 13.61
C LEU A 47 -0.19 2.68 12.67
N LEU A 48 0.24 2.51 11.41
CA LEU A 48 -0.45 1.71 10.41
C LEU A 48 0.39 0.50 10.03
N PHE A 49 -0.15 -0.69 10.24
CA PHE A 49 0.48 -1.94 9.84
C PHE A 49 -0.04 -2.42 8.49
N GLY A 50 0.84 -2.67 7.54
CA GLY A 50 0.54 -3.11 6.19
C GLY A 50 1.10 -4.47 5.85
N MET A 51 0.26 -5.29 5.21
CA MET A 51 0.68 -6.58 4.66
C MET A 51 0.55 -6.56 3.13
N SER A 52 1.62 -6.97 2.43
CA SER A 52 1.58 -7.14 0.97
C SER A 52 1.15 -8.56 0.63
N ILE A 53 -0.02 -8.66 -0.01
CA ILE A 53 -0.65 -9.92 -0.44
C ILE A 53 -1.07 -9.76 -1.90
N PRO A 54 -0.18 -10.05 -2.85
CA PRO A 54 -0.42 -9.83 -4.28
C PRO A 54 -1.42 -10.82 -4.89
N THR A 55 -1.48 -12.04 -4.37
CA THR A 55 -2.32 -13.14 -4.87
C THR A 55 -2.71 -14.07 -3.73
N LEU A 56 -3.80 -14.80 -3.89
CA LEU A 56 -4.21 -15.92 -3.03
C LEU A 56 -3.78 -17.29 -3.58
N ASP A 57 -3.23 -17.35 -4.81
CA ASP A 57 -2.72 -18.58 -5.42
C ASP A 57 -1.31 -18.89 -4.89
N ASP A 58 -1.17 -20.02 -4.19
CA ASP A 58 0.12 -20.46 -3.63
C ASP A 58 1.17 -20.70 -4.71
N SER A 59 0.77 -21.21 -5.90
CA SER A 59 1.70 -21.49 -7.00
C SER A 59 2.24 -20.19 -7.60
N LEU A 60 1.36 -19.21 -7.86
CA LEU A 60 1.77 -17.90 -8.33
C LEU A 60 2.61 -17.18 -7.29
N SER A 61 2.24 -17.28 -6.02
CA SER A 61 3.05 -16.72 -4.93
C SER A 61 4.46 -17.30 -4.91
N GLN A 62 4.63 -18.62 -5.09
CA GLN A 62 5.95 -19.26 -5.16
C GLN A 62 6.76 -18.85 -6.40
N ILE A 63 6.09 -18.61 -7.53
CA ILE A 63 6.74 -18.18 -8.76
C ILE A 63 7.22 -16.74 -8.66
N TYR A 64 6.35 -15.84 -8.22
CA TYR A 64 6.61 -14.41 -8.22
C TYR A 64 7.34 -13.90 -6.96
N GLU A 65 7.14 -14.58 -5.84
CA GLU A 65 7.73 -14.23 -4.53
C GLU A 65 8.37 -15.46 -3.85
N PRO A 66 9.34 -16.15 -4.49
CA PRO A 66 9.84 -17.47 -4.05
C PRO A 66 10.45 -17.47 -2.64
N ASN A 67 10.86 -16.31 -2.14
CA ASN A 67 11.46 -16.14 -0.82
C ASN A 67 10.50 -15.54 0.22
N ALA A 68 9.26 -15.31 -0.15
CA ALA A 68 8.24 -14.80 0.75
C ALA A 68 7.37 -15.94 1.29
N PRO A 69 6.80 -15.79 2.48
CA PRO A 69 5.76 -16.69 2.97
C PRO A 69 4.54 -16.71 2.05
N GLY A 70 3.87 -17.85 1.98
CA GLY A 70 2.66 -18.01 1.18
C GLY A 70 1.50 -17.11 1.65
N PRO A 71 0.47 -16.93 0.82
CA PRO A 71 -0.64 -16.02 1.09
C PRO A 71 -1.38 -16.34 2.39
N GLN A 72 -1.59 -17.61 2.71
CA GLN A 72 -2.27 -18.01 3.93
C GLN A 72 -1.53 -17.58 5.21
N ALA A 73 -0.20 -17.62 5.21
CA ALA A 73 0.59 -17.15 6.36
C ALA A 73 0.47 -15.63 6.53
N LYS A 74 0.45 -14.89 5.42
CA LYS A 74 0.26 -13.43 5.41
C LYS A 74 -1.15 -13.03 5.89
N LEU A 75 -2.19 -13.76 5.45
CA LEU A 75 -3.57 -13.54 5.89
C LEU A 75 -3.73 -13.77 7.40
N ARG A 76 -3.15 -14.86 7.93
CA ARG A 76 -3.18 -15.11 9.39
C ARG A 76 -2.49 -14.01 10.19
N THR A 77 -1.39 -13.45 9.68
CA THR A 77 -0.72 -12.32 10.32
C THR A 77 -1.61 -11.07 10.33
N LEU A 78 -2.28 -10.80 9.21
CA LEU A 78 -3.23 -9.69 9.11
C LEU A 78 -4.41 -9.87 10.08
N GLU A 79 -4.97 -11.07 10.15
CA GLU A 79 -6.03 -11.43 11.09
C GLU A 79 -5.63 -11.17 12.55
N ARG A 80 -4.42 -11.61 12.93
CA ARG A 80 -3.89 -11.37 14.28
C ARG A 80 -3.65 -9.89 14.57
N ALA A 81 -3.21 -9.11 13.57
CA ALA A 81 -3.05 -7.67 13.72
C ALA A 81 -4.40 -6.99 13.99
N VAL A 82 -5.44 -7.35 13.22
CA VAL A 82 -6.82 -6.85 13.43
C VAL A 82 -7.35 -7.26 14.80
N ALA A 83 -7.19 -8.54 15.18
CA ALA A 83 -7.61 -9.03 16.48
C ALA A 83 -6.87 -8.35 17.66
N ALA A 84 -5.64 -7.90 17.43
CA ALA A 84 -4.87 -7.10 18.39
C ALA A 84 -5.28 -5.61 18.42
N GLY A 85 -6.26 -5.19 17.63
CA GLY A 85 -6.71 -3.78 17.55
C GLY A 85 -5.72 -2.86 16.80
N ILE A 86 -4.80 -3.44 16.03
CA ILE A 86 -3.84 -2.66 15.24
C ILE A 86 -4.53 -2.20 13.95
N HIS A 87 -4.40 -0.93 13.62
CA HIS A 87 -4.92 -0.39 12.38
C HIS A 87 -4.15 -0.92 11.18
N VAL A 88 -4.87 -1.51 10.23
CA VAL A 88 -4.25 -2.20 9.09
C VAL A 88 -4.55 -1.54 7.77
N TYR A 89 -3.62 -1.67 6.83
CA TYR A 89 -3.84 -1.48 5.41
C TYR A 89 -3.28 -2.68 4.65
N VAL A 90 -3.73 -2.88 3.43
CA VAL A 90 -3.25 -4.00 2.62
C VAL A 90 -2.68 -3.51 1.29
N ALA A 91 -1.68 -4.22 0.77
CA ALA A 91 -1.14 -3.96 -0.54
C ALA A 91 -1.41 -5.18 -1.43
N MET A 92 -2.41 -5.09 -2.30
CA MET A 92 -2.62 -5.98 -3.43
C MET A 92 -1.64 -5.57 -4.54
N ALA A 93 -0.37 -5.75 -4.25
CA ALA A 93 0.74 -5.22 -5.03
C ALA A 93 1.98 -6.13 -4.94
N PRO A 94 2.49 -6.55 -6.13
CA PRO A 94 1.92 -6.30 -7.44
C PRO A 94 0.82 -7.29 -7.83
N THR A 95 -0.21 -6.87 -8.61
CA THR A 95 -1.07 -7.84 -9.30
C THR A 95 -0.33 -8.47 -10.46
N LEU A 96 -0.69 -9.73 -10.77
CA LEU A 96 0.07 -10.61 -11.65
C LEU A 96 -0.63 -10.79 -13.00
N PRO A 97 0.11 -10.93 -14.11
CA PRO A 97 -0.48 -11.07 -15.44
C PRO A 97 -1.18 -12.41 -15.67
N ASP A 98 -0.98 -13.35 -14.78
CA ASP A 98 -1.59 -14.69 -14.83
C ASP A 98 -2.95 -14.76 -14.13
N GLU A 99 -3.36 -13.68 -13.46
CA GLU A 99 -4.62 -13.61 -12.73
C GLU A 99 -5.70 -12.91 -13.56
N GLY A 100 -6.81 -13.61 -13.78
CA GLY A 100 -8.02 -13.05 -14.38
C GLY A 100 -8.92 -12.35 -13.36
N GLU A 101 -10.01 -11.76 -13.85
CA GLU A 101 -10.99 -11.01 -13.05
C GLU A 101 -11.47 -11.75 -11.80
N ALA A 102 -11.81 -13.04 -11.94
CA ALA A 102 -12.32 -13.82 -10.81
C ALA A 102 -11.31 -13.97 -9.67
N ALA A 103 -10.01 -14.17 -9.99
CA ALA A 103 -8.95 -14.29 -8.99
C ALA A 103 -8.71 -12.94 -8.31
N LEU A 104 -8.65 -11.85 -9.07
CA LEU A 104 -8.47 -10.50 -8.53
C LEU A 104 -9.65 -10.09 -7.63
N ARG A 105 -10.88 -10.40 -8.05
CA ARG A 105 -12.09 -10.19 -7.26
C ARG A 105 -12.02 -10.92 -5.94
N LYS A 106 -11.74 -12.22 -5.98
CA LYS A 106 -11.60 -13.03 -4.75
C LYS A 106 -10.53 -12.49 -3.81
N THR A 107 -9.40 -12.06 -4.38
CA THR A 107 -8.33 -11.44 -3.59
C THR A 107 -8.81 -10.15 -2.94
N MET A 108 -9.45 -9.26 -3.68
CA MET A 108 -9.97 -8.00 -3.15
C MET A 108 -11.05 -8.23 -2.09
N GLU A 109 -12.01 -9.14 -2.31
CA GLU A 109 -13.04 -9.51 -1.33
C GLU A 109 -12.43 -10.03 -0.03
N THR A 110 -11.43 -10.92 -0.14
CA THR A 110 -10.72 -11.47 1.01
C THR A 110 -10.00 -10.38 1.80
N LEU A 111 -9.34 -9.45 1.11
CA LEU A 111 -8.61 -8.35 1.76
C LEU A 111 -9.55 -7.31 2.36
N ALA A 112 -10.65 -6.99 1.68
CA ALA A 112 -11.67 -6.05 2.18
C ALA A 112 -12.37 -6.54 3.45
N ALA A 113 -12.50 -7.86 3.64
CA ALA A 113 -13.11 -8.44 4.82
C ALA A 113 -12.37 -8.12 6.13
N PHE A 114 -11.10 -7.72 6.06
CA PHE A 114 -10.34 -7.24 7.22
C PHE A 114 -10.64 -5.77 7.59
N ASN A 115 -11.54 -5.13 6.86
CA ASN A 115 -11.88 -3.71 7.03
C ASN A 115 -10.64 -2.80 7.09
N PRO A 116 -9.72 -2.90 6.11
CA PRO A 116 -8.50 -2.12 6.11
C PRO A 116 -8.78 -0.64 5.86
N VAL A 117 -7.94 0.22 6.43
CA VAL A 117 -7.99 1.68 6.16
C VAL A 117 -7.85 1.98 4.67
N SER A 118 -7.02 1.18 3.99
CA SER A 118 -6.83 1.30 2.55
C SER A 118 -6.34 0.00 1.93
N ILE A 119 -6.67 -0.17 0.65
CA ILE A 119 -6.16 -1.22 -0.24
C ILE A 119 -5.32 -0.54 -1.31
N PHE A 120 -4.01 -0.75 -1.28
CA PHE A 120 -3.12 -0.29 -2.34
C PHE A 120 -3.06 -1.30 -3.47
N HIS A 121 -3.18 -0.83 -4.69
CA HIS A 121 -3.06 -1.63 -5.89
C HIS A 121 -1.97 -1.10 -6.81
N GLU A 122 -1.10 -2.00 -7.26
CA GLU A 122 -0.08 -1.74 -8.27
C GLU A 122 0.06 -2.98 -9.18
N PRO A 123 -0.02 -2.84 -10.50
CA PRO A 123 0.35 -3.91 -11.43
C PRO A 123 1.86 -4.19 -11.36
N ILE A 124 2.26 -5.43 -11.62
CA ILE A 124 3.68 -5.79 -11.64
C ILE A 124 4.46 -4.91 -12.61
N ASN A 125 5.60 -4.41 -12.14
CA ASN A 125 6.43 -3.50 -12.92
C ASN A 125 7.44 -4.27 -13.77
N LEU A 126 7.76 -3.69 -14.93
CA LEU A 126 8.76 -4.25 -15.86
C LEU A 126 10.18 -4.00 -15.33
N ARG A 127 10.82 -5.08 -14.87
CA ARG A 127 12.24 -5.11 -14.52
C ARG A 127 12.84 -6.35 -15.18
N ALA A 128 13.67 -6.15 -16.21
CA ALA A 128 14.16 -7.21 -17.09
C ALA A 128 14.77 -8.43 -16.37
N GLU A 129 15.56 -8.21 -15.33
CA GLU A 129 16.16 -9.31 -14.56
C GLU A 129 15.10 -10.14 -13.77
N ASN A 130 14.00 -9.53 -13.38
CA ASN A 130 12.95 -10.25 -12.67
C ASN A 130 12.19 -11.19 -13.59
N VAL A 131 11.98 -10.84 -14.86
CA VAL A 131 11.25 -11.67 -15.83
C VAL A 131 11.94 -13.02 -16.00
N ALA A 132 13.26 -13.02 -16.25
CA ALA A 132 14.02 -14.26 -16.40
C ALA A 132 13.96 -15.17 -15.16
N ARG A 133 13.96 -14.58 -13.95
CA ARG A 133 13.82 -15.33 -12.69
C ARG A 133 12.42 -15.92 -12.52
N ILE A 134 11.38 -15.16 -12.86
CA ILE A 134 9.98 -15.62 -12.84
C ILE A 134 9.81 -16.80 -13.80
N GLU A 135 10.27 -16.68 -15.04
CA GLU A 135 10.19 -17.76 -16.03
C GLU A 135 10.99 -19.00 -15.63
N ALA A 136 12.17 -18.83 -15.03
CA ALA A 136 12.98 -19.93 -14.53
C ALA A 136 12.26 -20.66 -13.40
N LYS A 137 11.68 -19.91 -12.45
CA LYS A 137 10.94 -20.50 -11.34
C LYS A 137 9.64 -21.16 -11.78
N ALA A 138 8.95 -20.61 -12.75
CA ALA A 138 7.76 -21.22 -13.34
C ALA A 138 8.11 -22.58 -13.98
N ARG A 139 9.20 -22.64 -14.78
CA ARG A 139 9.67 -23.91 -15.38
C ARG A 139 10.05 -24.94 -14.34
N GLU A 140 10.74 -24.53 -13.28
CA GLU A 140 11.08 -25.42 -12.14
C GLU A 140 9.84 -26.07 -11.53
N LEU A 141 8.74 -25.32 -11.46
CA LEU A 141 7.44 -25.78 -10.91
C LEU A 141 6.52 -26.42 -11.97
N GLY A 142 7.00 -26.66 -13.18
CA GLY A 142 6.20 -27.25 -14.28
C GLY A 142 5.06 -26.34 -14.75
N ARG A 143 5.17 -25.01 -14.57
CA ARG A 143 4.16 -24.02 -14.92
C ARG A 143 4.68 -23.09 -16.02
N THR A 144 3.73 -22.50 -16.72
CA THR A 144 3.97 -21.38 -17.64
C THR A 144 3.40 -20.09 -17.03
N VAL A 145 4.02 -18.97 -17.33
CA VAL A 145 3.56 -17.63 -16.93
C VAL A 145 3.39 -16.74 -18.15
N ASN A 146 2.49 -15.79 -18.04
CA ASN A 146 2.25 -14.82 -19.11
C ASN A 146 3.33 -13.74 -19.12
N SER A 147 4.51 -14.09 -19.65
CA SER A 147 5.63 -13.16 -19.79
C SER A 147 5.52 -12.24 -21.01
N SER A 148 4.54 -12.47 -21.90
CA SER A 148 4.32 -11.64 -23.10
C SER A 148 4.08 -10.16 -22.77
N VAL A 149 3.47 -9.88 -21.62
CA VAL A 149 3.25 -8.51 -21.12
C VAL A 149 4.56 -7.75 -20.86
N PHE A 150 5.69 -8.46 -20.73
CA PHE A 150 6.99 -7.87 -20.44
C PHE A 150 7.89 -7.72 -21.68
N GLN A 151 7.45 -8.12 -22.87
CA GLN A 151 8.25 -8.08 -24.11
C GLN A 151 8.56 -6.64 -24.56
N SER A 152 7.67 -5.70 -24.25
CA SER A 152 7.89 -4.29 -24.56
C SER A 152 7.25 -3.39 -23.51
N ARG A 153 7.68 -2.11 -23.50
CA ARG A 153 7.02 -1.10 -22.67
C ARG A 153 5.55 -0.86 -23.05
N GLU A 154 5.23 -1.06 -24.32
CA GLU A 154 3.86 -0.88 -24.83
C GLU A 154 2.97 -2.02 -24.35
N SER A 155 3.40 -3.28 -24.50
CA SER A 155 2.69 -4.45 -23.98
C SER A 155 2.46 -4.34 -22.47
N TRP A 156 3.49 -3.95 -21.74
CA TRP A 156 3.37 -3.75 -20.29
C TRP A 156 2.40 -2.61 -19.93
N ARG A 157 2.44 -1.50 -20.66
CA ARG A 157 1.49 -0.39 -20.42
C ARG A 157 0.05 -0.81 -20.68
N GLY A 158 -0.19 -1.54 -21.79
CA GLY A 158 -1.51 -2.08 -22.10
C GLY A 158 -2.02 -2.96 -20.96
N TYR A 159 -1.20 -3.89 -20.49
CA TYR A 159 -1.50 -4.72 -19.33
C TYR A 159 -1.79 -3.87 -18.07
N ALA A 160 -0.92 -2.94 -17.73
CA ALA A 160 -1.07 -2.12 -16.52
C ALA A 160 -2.36 -1.31 -16.54
N PHE A 161 -2.73 -0.68 -17.67
CA PHE A 161 -4.00 0.04 -17.80
C PHE A 161 -5.20 -0.89 -17.68
N THR A 162 -5.13 -2.09 -18.26
CA THR A 162 -6.19 -3.10 -18.13
C THR A 162 -6.36 -3.51 -16.66
N GLN A 163 -5.27 -3.73 -15.94
CA GLN A 163 -5.32 -4.08 -14.52
C GLN A 163 -5.92 -2.96 -13.67
N PHE A 164 -5.53 -1.72 -13.90
CA PHE A 164 -6.13 -0.58 -13.20
C PHE A 164 -7.63 -0.48 -13.43
N ALA A 165 -8.07 -0.57 -14.68
CA ALA A 165 -9.49 -0.51 -15.03
C ALA A 165 -10.28 -1.67 -14.43
N LEU A 166 -9.70 -2.87 -14.46
CA LEU A 166 -10.33 -4.08 -13.93
C LEU A 166 -10.50 -4.03 -12.40
N VAL A 167 -9.44 -3.64 -11.69
CA VAL A 167 -9.48 -3.52 -10.23
C VAL A 167 -10.44 -2.41 -9.79
N ASP A 168 -10.51 -1.31 -10.55
CA ASP A 168 -11.48 -0.24 -10.31
C ASP A 168 -12.93 -0.71 -10.51
N LYS A 169 -13.21 -1.44 -11.62
CA LYS A 169 -14.50 -2.08 -11.87
C LYS A 169 -14.90 -3.00 -10.72
N ILE A 170 -13.99 -3.87 -10.28
CA ILE A 170 -14.25 -4.81 -9.18
C ILE A 170 -14.62 -4.05 -7.90
N ALA A 171 -13.86 -3.00 -7.56
CA ALA A 171 -14.12 -2.19 -6.37
C ALA A 171 -15.50 -1.53 -6.40
N GLN A 172 -15.93 -1.03 -7.58
CA GLN A 172 -17.27 -0.46 -7.78
C GLN A 172 -18.38 -1.51 -7.59
N GLU A 173 -18.23 -2.67 -8.22
CA GLU A 173 -19.21 -3.76 -8.12
C GLU A 173 -19.33 -4.34 -6.71
N MET A 174 -18.24 -4.28 -5.93
CA MET A 174 -18.22 -4.64 -4.52
C MET A 174 -18.79 -3.54 -3.62
N ASN A 175 -19.13 -2.37 -4.15
CA ASN A 175 -19.46 -1.18 -3.38
C ASN A 175 -18.39 -0.85 -2.32
N LEU A 176 -17.13 -1.04 -2.67
CA LEU A 176 -16.03 -0.67 -1.78
C LEU A 176 -16.12 0.82 -1.50
N ALA A 177 -16.02 1.22 -0.22
CA ALA A 177 -16.16 2.61 0.17
C ALA A 177 -15.15 3.48 -0.59
N ASP A 178 -15.62 4.66 -1.05
CA ASP A 178 -14.76 5.60 -1.76
C ASP A 178 -13.54 5.94 -0.89
N GLY A 179 -12.38 6.09 -1.51
CA GLY A 179 -11.13 6.38 -0.81
C GLY A 179 -10.46 5.17 -0.14
N VAL A 180 -11.06 3.98 -0.14
CA VAL A 180 -10.39 2.77 0.36
C VAL A 180 -9.44 2.20 -0.68
N LEU A 181 -9.82 2.15 -1.95
CA LEU A 181 -8.92 1.71 -3.02
C LEU A 181 -7.98 2.83 -3.48
N HIS A 182 -6.68 2.57 -3.44
CA HIS A 182 -5.63 3.46 -3.93
C HIS A 182 -4.84 2.82 -5.05
N GLN A 183 -5.01 3.35 -6.26
CA GLN A 183 -4.26 2.95 -7.44
C GLN A 183 -2.88 3.61 -7.43
N TRP A 184 -1.81 2.81 -7.48
CA TRP A 184 -0.43 3.29 -7.48
C TRP A 184 0.23 3.07 -8.84
N PRO A 185 0.25 4.09 -9.71
CA PRO A 185 0.88 3.96 -11.03
C PRO A 185 2.39 4.14 -10.96
N ASP A 186 3.09 3.37 -11.80
CA ASP A 186 4.48 3.67 -12.11
C ASP A 186 4.61 5.07 -12.71
N LYS A 187 5.76 5.71 -12.49
CA LYS A 187 6.06 7.07 -13.00
C LYS A 187 5.87 7.19 -14.51
N THR A 188 6.15 6.12 -15.26
CA THR A 188 6.02 6.11 -16.71
C THR A 188 4.57 6.05 -17.19
N LEU A 189 3.63 5.69 -16.33
CA LEU A 189 2.19 5.69 -16.58
C LEU A 189 1.52 7.00 -16.14
N ALA A 190 2.02 7.59 -15.06
CA ALA A 190 1.40 8.74 -14.41
C ALA A 190 1.21 9.97 -15.32
N SER A 191 2.05 10.11 -16.35
CA SER A 191 1.97 11.22 -17.32
C SER A 191 1.15 10.90 -18.57
N LYS A 192 0.56 9.72 -18.68
CA LYS A 192 -0.18 9.32 -19.88
C LYS A 192 -1.64 9.79 -19.82
N PRO A 193 -2.22 10.24 -20.97
CA PRO A 193 -3.59 10.74 -21.00
C PRO A 193 -4.63 9.77 -20.45
N GLY A 194 -4.47 8.45 -20.75
CA GLY A 194 -5.37 7.41 -20.24
C GLY A 194 -5.35 7.32 -18.72
N PHE A 195 -4.17 7.39 -18.11
CA PHE A 195 -4.02 7.38 -16.67
C PHE A 195 -4.56 8.67 -16.03
N MET A 196 -4.29 9.82 -16.63
CA MET A 196 -4.83 11.11 -16.16
C MET A 196 -6.36 11.12 -16.21
N ARG A 197 -6.96 10.53 -17.26
CA ARG A 197 -8.42 10.37 -17.35
C ARG A 197 -8.97 9.46 -16.26
N MET A 198 -8.34 8.32 -16.01
CA MET A 198 -8.73 7.40 -14.94
C MET A 198 -8.62 8.08 -13.56
N LYS A 199 -7.56 8.85 -13.32
CA LYS A 199 -7.39 9.64 -12.09
C LYS A 199 -8.43 10.73 -11.95
N ALA A 200 -8.82 11.40 -13.04
CA ALA A 200 -9.90 12.38 -13.03
C ALA A 200 -11.24 11.72 -12.65
N MET A 201 -11.57 10.58 -13.27
CA MET A 201 -12.78 9.82 -12.93
C MET A 201 -12.78 9.31 -11.49
N GLN A 202 -11.64 8.92 -10.95
CA GLN A 202 -11.50 8.53 -9.54
C GLN A 202 -11.68 9.76 -8.63
N ALA A 203 -11.06 10.88 -8.97
CA ALA A 203 -11.20 12.13 -8.22
C ALA A 203 -12.65 12.66 -8.24
N GLU A 204 -13.38 12.53 -9.37
CA GLU A 204 -14.79 12.91 -9.46
C GLU A 204 -15.67 12.03 -8.54
N ARG A 205 -15.38 10.75 -8.43
CA ARG A 205 -16.05 9.85 -7.47
C ARG A 205 -15.70 10.17 -6.03
N ASP A 206 -14.42 10.46 -5.77
CA ASP A 206 -13.91 10.81 -4.43
C ASP A 206 -14.42 12.19 -3.97
N LEU A 207 -14.75 13.10 -4.88
CA LEU A 207 -15.35 14.41 -4.58
C LEU A 207 -16.82 14.30 -4.14
N GLY A 208 -17.53 13.23 -4.51
CA GLY A 208 -18.91 12.96 -4.05
C GLY A 208 -18.99 12.61 -2.56
N SER A 209 -17.92 12.08 -2.01
CA SER A 209 -17.73 11.87 -0.58
C SER A 209 -16.26 12.13 -0.30
N SER A 210 -15.94 13.27 0.29
CA SER A 210 -14.54 13.57 0.57
C SER A 210 -13.94 12.40 1.35
N PHE A 211 -12.78 11.93 0.93
CA PHE A 211 -11.97 10.91 1.60
C PHE A 211 -11.90 11.14 3.12
N SER A 212 -11.84 12.42 3.55
CA SER A 212 -11.94 12.84 4.93
C SER A 212 -13.27 12.49 5.60
N THR A 213 -14.38 12.55 4.89
CA THR A 213 -15.70 12.25 5.43
C THR A 213 -15.91 10.75 5.63
N GLN A 214 -15.33 9.94 4.78
CA GLN A 214 -15.43 8.48 4.88
C GLN A 214 -14.52 7.90 5.96
N LEU A 215 -13.28 8.40 6.08
CA LEU A 215 -12.44 8.07 7.21
C LEU A 215 -13.07 8.50 8.55
N ARG A 216 -13.76 9.64 8.59
CA ARG A 216 -14.52 10.06 9.78
C ARG A 216 -15.70 9.14 10.10
N LYS A 217 -16.33 8.53 9.10
CA LYS A 217 -17.38 7.53 9.30
C LYS A 217 -16.84 6.16 9.70
N ALA A 218 -15.69 5.78 9.18
CA ALA A 218 -15.05 4.48 9.42
C ALA A 218 -14.20 4.44 10.69
N ALA A 219 -13.77 5.57 11.19
CA ALA A 219 -12.87 5.69 12.32
C ALA A 219 -13.47 6.61 13.40
N SER A 220 -13.06 6.41 14.67
CA SER A 220 -13.28 7.40 15.71
C SER A 220 -12.70 8.76 15.28
N ASP A 221 -13.27 9.87 15.79
CA ASP A 221 -12.75 11.21 15.45
C ASP A 221 -11.24 11.37 15.73
N GLU A 222 -10.74 10.71 16.75
CA GLU A 222 -9.34 10.65 17.12
C GLU A 222 -8.48 9.99 16.03
N TRP A 223 -9.00 8.94 15.41
CA TRP A 223 -8.34 8.24 14.33
C TRP A 223 -8.28 9.07 13.05
N SER A 224 -9.35 9.78 12.73
CA SER A 224 -9.42 10.62 11.53
C SER A 224 -8.41 11.76 11.56
N THR A 225 -8.12 12.34 12.71
CA THR A 225 -7.17 13.45 12.85
C THR A 225 -5.72 13.00 12.73
N SER A 226 -5.40 11.76 13.09
CA SER A 226 -4.02 11.25 13.04
C SER A 226 -3.69 10.52 11.73
N VAL A 227 -4.65 9.89 11.10
CA VAL A 227 -4.44 9.06 9.89
C VAL A 227 -4.68 9.83 8.59
N LEU A 228 -5.62 10.80 8.59
CA LEU A 228 -5.93 11.62 7.43
C LEU A 228 -4.73 12.34 6.80
N PRO A 229 -3.84 12.99 7.58
CA PRO A 229 -2.65 13.63 7.03
C PRO A 229 -1.73 12.63 6.32
N TRP A 230 -1.66 11.41 6.81
CA TRP A 230 -0.89 10.33 6.23
C TRP A 230 -1.37 9.91 4.85
N LEU A 231 -2.65 9.73 4.72
CA LEU A 231 -3.26 9.26 3.48
C LEU A 231 -3.23 10.37 2.42
N GLN A 232 -3.46 11.63 2.81
CA GLN A 232 -3.30 12.79 1.93
C GLN A 232 -1.87 12.97 1.43
N TYR A 233 -0.88 12.74 2.29
CA TYR A 233 0.53 12.77 1.92
C TYR A 233 0.89 11.81 0.79
N TRP A 234 0.27 10.63 0.74
CA TRP A 234 0.51 9.65 -0.29
C TRP A 234 -0.19 9.97 -1.62
N HIS A 235 -1.29 10.71 -1.57
CA HIS A 235 -2.03 11.11 -2.77
C HIS A 235 -1.39 12.25 -3.54
N ASN A 236 -0.65 13.13 -2.90
CA ASN A 236 -0.06 14.29 -3.54
C ASN A 236 1.47 14.30 -3.41
N PRO A 237 2.20 13.69 -4.37
CA PRO A 237 3.65 13.64 -4.35
C PRO A 237 4.34 15.00 -4.34
N LYS A 238 3.66 16.07 -4.80
CA LYS A 238 4.20 17.43 -4.81
C LYS A 238 4.17 18.09 -3.43
N GLU A 239 3.29 17.65 -2.56
CA GLU A 239 3.17 18.16 -1.19
C GLU A 239 4.06 17.40 -0.19
N ARG A 240 4.76 16.35 -0.64
CA ARG A 240 5.59 15.49 0.20
C ARG A 240 6.69 16.19 0.97
N VAL A 241 7.13 17.36 0.54
CA VAL A 241 8.29 18.06 1.12
C VAL A 241 7.88 19.31 1.91
N SER A 242 6.72 19.92 1.58
CA SER A 242 6.34 21.22 2.13
C SER A 242 5.29 21.16 3.25
N ASN A 243 4.51 20.09 3.36
CA ASN A 243 3.32 20.05 4.23
C ASN A 243 3.31 18.87 5.22
N TRP A 244 4.48 18.36 5.62
CA TRP A 244 4.53 17.44 6.75
C TRP A 244 4.12 18.20 8.01
N PRO A 245 3.06 17.78 8.74
CA PRO A 245 2.71 18.42 9.99
C PRO A 245 3.91 18.27 10.94
N SER A 246 4.49 19.37 11.35
CA SER A 246 5.49 19.36 12.41
C SER A 246 4.80 18.93 13.71
N SER A 247 5.39 17.97 14.41
CA SER A 247 4.85 17.36 15.63
C SER A 247 4.61 18.35 16.78
N ASP A 248 5.08 19.57 16.67
CA ASP A 248 5.10 20.53 17.78
C ASP A 248 4.27 21.80 17.56
N GLY A 249 3.41 21.83 16.53
CA GLY A 249 2.54 23.01 16.31
C GLY A 249 3.28 24.34 16.18
N ARG A 250 4.61 24.34 16.15
CA ARG A 250 5.40 25.53 15.99
C ARG A 250 5.38 25.96 14.54
N GLN A 251 4.54 26.94 14.24
CA GLN A 251 4.68 27.73 13.03
C GLN A 251 6.09 28.30 13.01
N ASN A 252 6.86 27.99 11.98
CA ASN A 252 8.10 28.70 11.68
C ASN A 252 7.77 30.16 11.42
N HIS A 253 7.72 30.97 12.46
CA HIS A 253 7.85 32.39 12.32
C HIS A 253 9.27 32.65 11.80
N GLN A 254 9.41 32.75 10.49
CA GLN A 254 10.57 33.36 9.90
C GLN A 254 10.67 34.79 10.47
N ASN A 255 11.61 34.97 11.35
CA ASN A 255 12.04 36.29 11.81
C ASN A 255 12.59 37.07 10.61
N ASN A 256 11.73 37.86 9.99
CA ASN A 256 12.13 38.99 9.17
C ASN A 256 12.64 40.10 10.11
N GLN A 257 13.87 40.00 10.54
CA GLN A 257 14.59 41.16 11.06
C GLN A 257 15.40 41.77 9.92
N PRO A 258 15.26 43.08 9.64
CA PRO A 258 16.09 43.76 8.66
C PRO A 258 17.51 43.91 9.19
N ALA A 259 18.50 43.60 8.35
CA ALA A 259 19.91 43.78 8.64
C ALA A 259 20.23 45.24 8.99
N PRO A 260 21.10 45.49 9.98
CA PRO A 260 21.55 46.86 10.30
C PRO A 260 22.44 47.38 9.18
N LYS A 261 22.11 48.58 8.70
CA LYS A 261 22.96 49.36 7.80
C LYS A 261 24.27 49.73 8.52
N ARG A 262 25.39 49.37 7.92
CA ARG A 262 26.66 50.11 7.96
C ARG A 262 27.22 50.21 6.54
#